data_400839b0571746b6ff1a3d5e52ebee39
#
_entry.id   400839b0571746b6ff1a3d5e52ebee39
#
_cell.length_a   1.000
_cell.length_b   1.000
_cell.length_c   1.000
_cell.angle_alpha   90.00
_cell.angle_beta   90.00
_cell.angle_gamma   90.00
#
_symmetry.space_group_name_H-M   'P 1'
#
loop_
_entity.id
_entity.type
_entity.pdbx_description
1 polymer ?
#
loop_
_entity_poly.entity_id
_entity_poly.type
_entity_poly.pdbx_seq_one_letter_code
_entity_poly.pdbx_strand_id
1 'polypeptide(L)'
;MWYNVFMEIMRGAEPFYLDGKNNKAVLLVHGYTGSPSQMAMLGYALNQAGYTVYAPLLAGHGTCVEDLQETTANDWYNSLLEAYKNINRYYSDVSVVGLSMGGLLAIRLAAEKKVSKLVCVATPMALFDKRLRWLWLLKRFMDYAKKRPHSYPVDDNFNVSYKDKIPVKPLPSMMELMKKCRRYHLNRITVPVLALHGGLDRTAKPESADLIVKLTRGKDKQSLILQDSGHMVLLDKQRAFAEQQIVEFLNR
;
A
#
# COMPACT_ATOMS: atom_id res chain seq x y z
N MET A 1 -1.28 4.92 -37.43
CA MET A 1 -2.47 4.18 -36.97
C MET A 1 -2.20 3.72 -35.57
N TRP A 2 -2.59 4.49 -34.55
CA TRP A 2 -2.34 4.17 -33.13
C TRP A 2 -3.45 3.23 -32.68
N TYR A 3 -3.16 1.97 -32.50
CA TYR A 3 -4.04 1.05 -31.80
C TYR A 3 -4.06 1.46 -30.33
N ASN A 4 -5.13 2.10 -29.89
CA ASN A 4 -5.51 2.12 -28.47
C ASN A 4 -5.90 0.69 -28.10
N VAL A 5 -4.92 -0.13 -27.74
CA VAL A 5 -5.18 -1.39 -27.05
C VAL A 5 -5.58 -0.98 -25.62
N PHE A 6 -6.88 -0.89 -25.36
CA PHE A 6 -7.37 -0.88 -23.99
C PHE A 6 -6.95 -2.21 -23.38
N MET A 7 -5.88 -2.18 -22.59
CA MET A 7 -5.43 -3.37 -21.87
C MET A 7 -6.51 -3.74 -20.87
N GLU A 8 -7.02 -4.97 -21.02
CA GLU A 8 -8.09 -5.48 -20.16
C GLU A 8 -7.56 -5.66 -18.74
N ILE A 9 -8.27 -5.10 -17.76
CA ILE A 9 -7.96 -5.28 -16.35
C ILE A 9 -8.21 -6.75 -16.00
N MET A 10 -7.27 -7.41 -15.32
CA MET A 10 -7.43 -8.77 -14.82
C MET A 10 -8.67 -8.84 -13.93
N ARG A 11 -9.52 -9.82 -14.17
CA ARG A 11 -10.73 -10.04 -13.36
C ARG A 11 -10.40 -10.12 -11.87
N GLY A 12 -11.06 -9.27 -11.07
CA GLY A 12 -10.84 -9.11 -9.64
C GLY A 12 -9.72 -8.13 -9.26
N ALA A 13 -9.05 -7.50 -10.26
CA ALA A 13 -8.07 -6.45 -10.03
C ALA A 13 -8.65 -5.04 -10.14
N GLU A 14 -9.94 -4.90 -10.43
CA GLU A 14 -10.61 -3.64 -10.66
C GLU A 14 -10.56 -2.75 -9.40
N PRO A 15 -10.58 -1.41 -9.55
CA PRO A 15 -10.82 -0.52 -8.42
C PRO A 15 -12.23 -0.77 -7.86
N PHE A 16 -12.41 -0.58 -6.56
CA PHE A 16 -13.71 -0.71 -5.93
C PHE A 16 -14.06 0.50 -5.06
N TYR A 17 -15.37 0.75 -4.98
CA TYR A 17 -15.96 1.77 -4.14
C TYR A 17 -17.10 1.14 -3.34
N LEU A 18 -17.13 1.40 -2.02
CA LEU A 18 -18.18 0.98 -1.11
C LEU A 18 -18.75 2.20 -0.43
N ASP A 19 -20.03 2.47 -0.62
CA ASP A 19 -20.70 3.60 0.00
C ASP A 19 -20.94 3.36 1.48
N GLY A 20 -20.64 4.34 2.32
CA GLY A 20 -20.74 4.28 3.78
C GLY A 20 -21.78 5.24 4.35
N LYS A 21 -21.98 5.20 5.67
CA LYS A 21 -23.06 5.93 6.34
C LYS A 21 -22.58 7.01 7.34
N ASN A 22 -21.28 7.01 7.72
CA ASN A 22 -20.75 7.88 8.77
C ASN A 22 -20.15 9.20 8.26
N ASN A 23 -20.34 9.52 6.97
CA ASN A 23 -19.82 10.73 6.33
C ASN A 23 -18.28 10.88 6.38
N LYS A 24 -17.56 9.77 6.56
CA LYS A 24 -16.09 9.67 6.54
C LYS A 24 -15.65 8.73 5.43
N ALA A 25 -14.50 8.99 4.87
CA ALA A 25 -13.96 8.18 3.79
C ALA A 25 -12.56 7.60 4.12
N VAL A 26 -12.28 6.42 3.56
CA VAL A 26 -10.97 5.78 3.65
C VAL A 26 -10.48 5.41 2.26
N LEU A 27 -9.28 5.88 1.91
CA LEU A 27 -8.54 5.44 0.74
C LEU A 27 -7.69 4.22 1.09
N LEU A 28 -7.82 3.14 0.33
CA LEU A 28 -7.05 1.91 0.48
C LEU A 28 -6.05 1.76 -0.66
N VAL A 29 -4.77 1.63 -0.34
CA VAL A 29 -3.68 1.64 -1.34
C VAL A 29 -2.94 0.32 -1.31
N HIS A 30 -3.03 -0.46 -2.40
CA HIS A 30 -2.42 -1.77 -2.53
C HIS A 30 -0.89 -1.74 -2.71
N GLY A 31 -0.26 -2.92 -2.60
CA GLY A 31 1.18 -3.09 -2.72
C GLY A 31 1.69 -3.23 -4.16
N TYR A 32 3.03 -3.27 -4.30
CA TYR A 32 3.72 -3.50 -5.56
C TYR A 32 3.37 -4.88 -6.15
N THR A 33 3.11 -4.95 -7.43
CA THR A 33 2.63 -6.13 -8.17
C THR A 33 1.22 -6.62 -7.79
N GLY A 34 0.57 -6.00 -6.81
CA GLY A 34 -0.77 -6.34 -6.37
C GLY A 34 -1.87 -5.56 -7.08
N SER A 35 -3.06 -5.59 -6.51
CA SER A 35 -4.25 -4.88 -6.99
C SER A 35 -5.15 -4.50 -5.80
N PRO A 36 -6.25 -3.75 -6.02
CA PRO A 36 -7.21 -3.44 -4.98
C PRO A 36 -7.77 -4.65 -4.23
N SER A 37 -7.78 -5.85 -4.86
CA SER A 37 -8.23 -7.09 -4.21
C SER A 37 -7.51 -7.38 -2.88
N GLN A 38 -6.23 -7.00 -2.76
CA GLN A 38 -5.46 -7.16 -1.52
C GLN A 38 -6.01 -6.36 -0.33
N MET A 39 -6.83 -5.36 -0.62
CA MET A 39 -7.43 -4.47 0.36
C MET A 39 -8.92 -4.76 0.60
N ALA A 40 -9.52 -5.69 -0.16
CA ALA A 40 -10.97 -5.88 -0.19
C ALA A 40 -11.55 -6.31 1.17
N MET A 41 -10.90 -7.24 1.87
CA MET A 41 -11.39 -7.71 3.17
C MET A 41 -11.40 -6.57 4.20
N LEU A 42 -10.32 -5.79 4.27
CA LEU A 42 -10.29 -4.58 5.10
C LEU A 42 -11.33 -3.56 4.62
N GLY A 43 -11.52 -3.42 3.31
CA GLY A 43 -12.55 -2.55 2.73
C GLY A 43 -13.94 -2.89 3.22
N TYR A 44 -14.31 -4.19 3.24
CA TYR A 44 -15.58 -4.65 3.78
C TYR A 44 -15.71 -4.39 5.28
N ALA A 45 -14.68 -4.65 6.07
CA ALA A 45 -14.69 -4.38 7.51
C ALA A 45 -14.90 -2.90 7.82
N LEU A 46 -14.22 -2.01 7.09
CA LEU A 46 -14.39 -0.56 7.22
C LEU A 46 -15.77 -0.07 6.77
N ASN A 47 -16.30 -0.64 5.68
CA ASN A 47 -17.64 -0.29 5.21
C ASN A 47 -18.73 -0.75 6.19
N GLN A 48 -18.57 -1.94 6.79
CA GLN A 48 -19.45 -2.39 7.88
C GLN A 48 -19.38 -1.45 9.09
N ALA A 49 -18.22 -0.84 9.36
CA ALA A 49 -18.05 0.19 10.39
C ALA A 49 -18.58 1.58 9.96
N GLY A 50 -19.20 1.68 8.78
CA GLY A 50 -19.89 2.88 8.28
C GLY A 50 -19.06 3.78 7.37
N TYR A 51 -17.78 3.46 7.11
CA TYR A 51 -16.92 4.28 6.23
C TYR A 51 -17.26 4.10 4.76
N THR A 52 -17.22 5.19 4.01
CA THR A 52 -17.08 5.11 2.56
C THR A 52 -15.64 4.69 2.25
N VAL A 53 -15.49 3.68 1.40
CA VAL A 53 -14.18 3.10 1.07
C VAL A 53 -13.92 3.22 -0.43
N TYR A 54 -12.74 3.69 -0.79
CA TYR A 54 -12.28 3.68 -2.16
C TYR A 54 -10.88 3.08 -2.28
N ALA A 55 -10.75 2.06 -3.10
CA ALA A 55 -9.48 1.41 -3.42
C ALA A 55 -9.16 1.61 -4.92
N PRO A 56 -8.33 2.59 -5.28
CA PRO A 56 -7.93 2.81 -6.66
C PRO A 56 -6.97 1.73 -7.14
N LEU A 57 -7.03 1.43 -8.45
CA LEU A 57 -5.99 0.68 -9.14
C LEU A 57 -4.86 1.65 -9.52
N LEU A 58 -3.63 1.33 -9.10
CA LEU A 58 -2.46 2.15 -9.41
C LEU A 58 -1.96 1.89 -10.84
N ALA A 59 -1.38 2.91 -11.46
CA ALA A 59 -0.86 2.85 -12.83
C ALA A 59 0.02 1.61 -13.05
N GLY A 60 -0.18 0.93 -14.18
CA GLY A 60 0.54 -0.26 -14.60
C GLY A 60 0.26 -1.53 -13.80
N HIS A 61 -0.65 -1.49 -12.80
CA HIS A 61 -1.08 -2.66 -12.05
C HIS A 61 -2.38 -3.25 -12.62
N GLY A 62 -2.63 -4.50 -12.32
CA GLY A 62 -3.91 -5.17 -12.65
C GLY A 62 -4.13 -5.47 -14.12
N THR A 63 -3.16 -5.29 -14.99
CA THR A 63 -3.19 -5.60 -16.43
C THR A 63 -2.15 -6.66 -16.76
N CYS A 64 -1.04 -6.31 -17.39
CA CYS A 64 0.09 -7.20 -17.62
C CYS A 64 1.35 -6.69 -16.90
N VAL A 65 2.33 -7.58 -16.75
CA VAL A 65 3.58 -7.25 -16.04
C VAL A 65 4.43 -6.21 -16.81
N GLU A 66 4.26 -6.15 -18.10
CA GLU A 66 4.92 -5.22 -19.02
C GLU A 66 4.46 -3.78 -18.76
N ASP A 67 3.16 -3.56 -18.49
CA ASP A 67 2.63 -2.24 -18.14
C ASP A 67 3.26 -1.71 -16.86
N LEU A 68 3.37 -2.56 -15.84
CA LEU A 68 4.00 -2.17 -14.58
C LEU A 68 5.48 -1.82 -14.80
N GLN A 69 6.16 -2.52 -15.71
CA GLN A 69 7.56 -2.29 -16.05
C GLN A 69 7.84 -0.84 -16.53
N GLU A 70 6.87 -0.20 -17.17
CA GLU A 70 7.00 1.14 -17.74
C GLU A 70 6.58 2.26 -16.76
N THR A 71 6.18 1.91 -15.53
CA THR A 71 5.75 2.88 -14.52
C THR A 71 6.83 3.23 -13.51
N THR A 72 6.59 4.29 -12.77
CA THR A 72 7.44 4.80 -11.70
C THR A 72 6.63 5.09 -10.43
N ALA A 73 7.31 5.35 -9.31
CA ALA A 73 6.66 5.76 -8.07
C ALA A 73 5.84 7.06 -8.21
N ASN A 74 6.15 7.92 -9.19
CA ASN A 74 5.36 9.12 -9.45
C ASN A 74 4.04 8.77 -10.17
N ASP A 75 4.02 7.81 -11.09
CA ASP A 75 2.81 7.40 -11.78
C ASP A 75 1.84 6.75 -10.78
N TRP A 76 2.34 5.90 -9.88
CA TRP A 76 1.54 5.32 -8.80
C TRP A 76 1.01 6.39 -7.85
N TYR A 77 1.85 7.37 -7.50
CA TYR A 77 1.42 8.47 -6.65
C TYR A 77 0.36 9.35 -7.33
N ASN A 78 0.47 9.58 -8.63
CA ASN A 78 -0.52 10.35 -9.38
C ASN A 78 -1.89 9.64 -9.39
N SER A 79 -1.92 8.30 -9.54
CA SER A 79 -3.16 7.52 -9.41
C SER A 79 -3.82 7.71 -8.03
N LEU A 80 -3.03 7.63 -6.95
CA LEU A 80 -3.52 7.87 -5.59
C LEU A 80 -3.97 9.33 -5.38
N LEU A 81 -3.22 10.29 -5.91
CA LEU A 81 -3.54 11.71 -5.78
C LEU A 81 -4.85 12.06 -6.50
N GLU A 82 -5.10 11.46 -7.65
CA GLU A 82 -6.38 11.59 -8.37
C GLU A 82 -7.53 11.00 -7.56
N ALA A 83 -7.35 9.79 -7.02
CA ALA A 83 -8.32 9.15 -6.14
C ALA A 83 -8.63 10.03 -4.91
N TYR A 84 -7.59 10.60 -4.29
CA TYR A 84 -7.74 11.53 -3.16
C TYR A 84 -8.52 12.79 -3.56
N LYS A 85 -8.17 13.43 -4.68
CA LYS A 85 -8.88 14.63 -5.14
C LYS A 85 -10.36 14.35 -5.39
N ASN A 86 -10.68 13.20 -5.96
CA ASN A 86 -12.06 12.82 -6.27
C ASN A 86 -12.87 12.61 -5.00
N ILE A 87 -12.36 11.85 -4.03
CA ILE A 87 -13.10 11.57 -2.80
C ILE A 87 -13.17 12.79 -1.87
N ASN A 88 -12.11 13.60 -1.83
CA ASN A 88 -12.04 14.81 -0.99
C ASN A 88 -12.98 15.96 -1.44
N ARG A 89 -13.63 15.84 -2.62
CA ARG A 89 -14.70 16.74 -3.03
C ARG A 89 -15.98 16.52 -2.24
N TYR A 90 -16.20 15.31 -1.77
CA TYR A 90 -17.43 14.89 -1.11
C TYR A 90 -17.24 14.65 0.40
N TYR A 91 -16.01 14.36 0.83
CA TYR A 91 -15.68 14.01 2.23
C TYR A 91 -14.56 14.91 2.75
N SER A 92 -14.82 15.62 3.84
CA SER A 92 -13.81 16.44 4.54
C SER A 92 -12.94 15.61 5.50
N ASP A 93 -13.42 14.45 5.95
CA ASP A 93 -12.69 13.48 6.77
C ASP A 93 -12.26 12.29 5.90
N VAL A 94 -11.05 12.38 5.35
CA VAL A 94 -10.46 11.34 4.51
C VAL A 94 -9.23 10.78 5.18
N SER A 95 -9.28 9.52 5.58
CA SER A 95 -8.14 8.75 6.08
C SER A 95 -7.50 7.92 4.96
N VAL A 96 -6.25 7.53 5.12
CA VAL A 96 -5.54 6.70 4.14
C VAL A 96 -4.87 5.50 4.80
N VAL A 97 -5.07 4.32 4.20
CA VAL A 97 -4.45 3.05 4.61
C VAL A 97 -3.63 2.51 3.44
N GLY A 98 -2.35 2.23 3.65
CA GLY A 98 -1.50 1.69 2.59
C GLY A 98 -0.77 0.42 2.99
N LEU A 99 -0.80 -0.58 2.09
CA LEU A 99 -0.11 -1.85 2.23
C LEU A 99 1.24 -1.79 1.50
N SER A 100 2.34 -2.08 2.18
CA SER A 100 3.68 -2.20 1.60
C SER A 100 4.07 -0.93 0.81
N MET A 101 4.28 -1.01 -0.52
CA MET A 101 4.50 0.15 -1.40
C MET A 101 3.37 1.18 -1.25
N GLY A 102 2.12 0.73 -1.15
CA GLY A 102 0.97 1.61 -0.92
C GLY A 102 1.11 2.44 0.35
N GLY A 103 1.77 1.91 1.38
CA GLY A 103 2.09 2.66 2.59
C GLY A 103 3.12 3.79 2.36
N LEU A 104 4.09 3.59 1.45
CA LEU A 104 5.01 4.67 1.06
C LEU A 104 4.27 5.80 0.33
N LEU A 105 3.32 5.43 -0.54
CA LEU A 105 2.48 6.41 -1.25
C LEU A 105 1.55 7.14 -0.27
N ALA A 106 0.96 6.43 0.69
CA ALA A 106 0.11 6.99 1.74
C ALA A 106 0.89 7.97 2.65
N ILE A 107 2.12 7.65 3.02
CA ILE A 107 3.03 8.55 3.74
C ILE A 107 3.28 9.84 2.95
N ARG A 108 3.56 9.72 1.64
CA ARG A 108 3.76 10.89 0.77
C ARG A 108 2.48 11.72 0.69
N LEU A 109 1.33 11.09 0.52
CA LEU A 109 0.04 11.77 0.47
C LEU A 109 -0.23 12.54 1.78
N ALA A 110 -0.05 11.90 2.93
CA ALA A 110 -0.26 12.52 4.25
C ALA A 110 0.72 13.66 4.55
N ALA A 111 1.92 13.64 3.95
CA ALA A 111 2.90 14.73 4.06
C ALA A 111 2.60 15.93 3.16
N GLU A 112 1.86 15.71 2.06
CA GLU A 112 1.61 16.74 1.02
C GLU A 112 0.15 17.23 1.02
N LYS A 113 -0.79 16.46 1.58
CA LYS A 113 -2.23 16.72 1.56
C LYS A 113 -2.83 16.59 2.96
N LYS A 114 -3.99 17.23 3.16
CA LYS A 114 -4.74 17.12 4.40
C LYS A 114 -5.47 15.77 4.44
N VAL A 115 -4.96 14.83 5.23
CA VAL A 115 -5.67 13.60 5.59
C VAL A 115 -6.02 13.62 7.07
N SER A 116 -7.02 12.85 7.48
CA SER A 116 -7.45 12.79 8.88
C SER A 116 -6.58 11.84 9.69
N LYS A 117 -6.27 10.67 9.16
CA LYS A 117 -5.43 9.64 9.79
C LYS A 117 -4.64 8.88 8.74
N LEU A 118 -3.49 8.33 9.16
CA LEU A 118 -2.62 7.50 8.33
C LEU A 118 -2.46 6.12 8.96
N VAL A 119 -2.67 5.07 8.16
CA VAL A 119 -2.35 3.69 8.54
C VAL A 119 -1.34 3.11 7.57
N CYS A 120 -0.23 2.60 8.09
CA CYS A 120 0.85 1.96 7.35
C CYS A 120 0.88 0.46 7.68
N VAL A 121 0.59 -0.41 6.71
CA VAL A 121 0.59 -1.86 6.88
C VAL A 121 1.78 -2.45 6.14
N ALA A 122 2.65 -3.18 6.84
CA ALA A 122 3.87 -3.80 6.28
C ALA A 122 4.71 -2.85 5.40
N THR A 123 4.69 -1.56 5.72
CA THR A 123 5.32 -0.50 4.92
C THR A 123 6.83 -0.51 5.10
N PRO A 124 7.63 -0.66 4.03
CA PRO A 124 9.07 -0.82 4.16
C PRO A 124 9.75 0.51 4.51
N MET A 125 10.48 0.55 5.63
CA MET A 125 11.47 1.57 5.95
C MET A 125 12.89 1.00 5.89
N ALA A 126 13.00 -0.33 5.98
CA ALA A 126 14.23 -1.10 5.78
C ALA A 126 13.86 -2.45 5.15
N LEU A 127 14.74 -2.94 4.26
CA LEU A 127 14.56 -4.21 3.54
C LEU A 127 15.60 -5.22 3.98
N PHE A 128 15.27 -6.52 3.92
CA PHE A 128 16.22 -7.60 4.21
C PHE A 128 17.24 -7.76 3.09
N ASP A 129 16.82 -7.68 1.83
CA ASP A 129 17.70 -7.93 0.70
C ASP A 129 18.64 -6.74 0.44
N LYS A 130 19.90 -6.90 0.85
CA LYS A 130 20.93 -5.87 0.65
C LYS A 130 21.32 -5.67 -0.81
N ARG A 131 21.01 -6.63 -1.70
CA ARG A 131 21.30 -6.54 -3.15
C ARG A 131 20.46 -5.45 -3.81
N LEU A 132 19.33 -5.07 -3.22
CA LEU A 132 18.49 -3.98 -3.69
C LEU A 132 19.21 -2.61 -3.73
N ARG A 133 20.35 -2.48 -3.06
CA ARG A 133 21.21 -1.28 -3.18
C ARG A 133 21.84 -1.16 -4.57
N TRP A 134 21.96 -2.27 -5.28
CA TRP A 134 22.55 -2.35 -6.61
C TRP A 134 21.52 -2.42 -7.74
N LEU A 135 20.24 -2.14 -7.45
CA LEU A 135 19.15 -2.20 -8.44
C LEU A 135 19.38 -1.30 -9.65
N TRP A 136 20.07 -0.16 -9.47
CA TRP A 136 20.41 0.72 -10.58
C TRP A 136 21.32 0.03 -11.61
N LEU A 137 22.14 -0.93 -11.18
CA LEU A 137 22.98 -1.75 -12.04
C LEU A 137 22.21 -2.99 -12.53
N LEU A 138 21.50 -3.67 -11.62
CA LEU A 138 20.78 -4.92 -11.92
C LEU A 138 19.69 -4.74 -12.99
N LYS A 139 19.00 -3.59 -13.01
CA LYS A 139 17.98 -3.29 -14.02
C LYS A 139 18.50 -3.25 -15.46
N ARG A 140 19.83 -3.19 -15.66
CA ARG A 140 20.46 -3.28 -17.01
C ARG A 140 20.56 -4.70 -17.52
N PHE A 141 20.50 -5.68 -16.61
CA PHE A 141 20.76 -7.09 -16.94
C PHE A 141 19.56 -7.99 -16.62
N MET A 142 18.55 -7.47 -15.92
CA MET A 142 17.37 -8.24 -15.49
C MET A 142 16.11 -7.38 -15.60
N ASP A 143 15.20 -7.79 -16.47
CA ASP A 143 13.89 -7.15 -16.58
C ASP A 143 12.95 -7.61 -15.47
N TYR A 144 13.06 -8.87 -15.06
CA TYR A 144 12.17 -9.51 -14.09
C TYR A 144 12.96 -10.30 -13.06
N ALA A 145 12.51 -10.23 -11.80
CA ALA A 145 12.92 -11.16 -10.75
C ALA A 145 11.81 -12.19 -10.51
N LYS A 146 12.20 -13.40 -10.05
CA LYS A 146 11.22 -14.43 -9.68
C LYS A 146 10.49 -14.03 -8.40
N LYS A 147 9.17 -14.10 -8.41
CA LYS A 147 8.33 -13.90 -7.23
C LYS A 147 8.51 -15.09 -6.30
N ARG A 148 8.72 -14.83 -5.02
CA ARG A 148 8.77 -15.89 -4.01
C ARG A 148 7.33 -16.34 -3.71
N PRO A 149 7.08 -17.65 -3.57
CA PRO A 149 5.77 -18.13 -3.15
C PRO A 149 5.44 -17.60 -1.75
N HIS A 150 4.16 -17.42 -1.48
CA HIS A 150 3.69 -17.09 -0.14
C HIS A 150 4.00 -18.23 0.82
N SER A 151 4.32 -17.91 2.07
CA SER A 151 4.58 -18.89 3.13
C SER A 151 3.31 -19.49 3.73
N TYR A 152 2.14 -19.07 3.26
CA TYR A 152 0.81 -19.50 3.71
C TYR A 152 -0.17 -19.49 2.51
N PRO A 153 -1.27 -20.28 2.57
CA PRO A 153 -2.30 -20.23 1.56
C PRO A 153 -2.95 -18.85 1.51
N VAL A 154 -2.98 -18.24 0.34
CA VAL A 154 -3.70 -16.99 0.09
C VAL A 154 -4.83 -17.29 -0.87
N ASP A 155 -6.04 -16.82 -0.56
CA ASP A 155 -7.17 -16.90 -1.48
C ASP A 155 -6.88 -16.01 -2.71
N ASP A 156 -6.81 -16.63 -3.88
CA ASP A 156 -6.52 -15.93 -5.15
C ASP A 156 -7.57 -14.86 -5.47
N ASN A 157 -8.81 -14.96 -4.97
CA ASN A 157 -9.84 -13.94 -5.14
C ASN A 157 -9.50 -12.63 -4.42
N PHE A 158 -8.73 -12.71 -3.33
CA PHE A 158 -8.27 -11.55 -2.56
C PHE A 158 -6.80 -11.20 -2.79
N ASN A 159 -6.15 -11.82 -3.77
CA ASN A 159 -4.75 -11.54 -4.11
C ASN A 159 -4.50 -11.62 -5.62
N VAL A 160 -5.30 -10.93 -6.39
CA VAL A 160 -5.07 -10.81 -7.83
C VAL A 160 -3.79 -10.01 -8.04
N SER A 161 -2.77 -10.69 -8.53
CA SER A 161 -1.42 -10.14 -8.68
C SER A 161 -0.64 -10.93 -9.74
N TYR A 162 0.47 -10.37 -10.23
CA TYR A 162 1.36 -11.13 -11.11
C TYR A 162 1.97 -12.32 -10.38
N LYS A 163 1.76 -13.54 -10.89
CA LYS A 163 2.07 -14.78 -10.15
C LYS A 163 3.57 -15.08 -10.10
N ASP A 164 4.30 -14.88 -11.18
CA ASP A 164 5.66 -15.44 -11.32
C ASP A 164 6.78 -14.40 -11.41
N LYS A 165 6.46 -13.19 -11.84
CA LYS A 165 7.45 -12.17 -12.20
C LYS A 165 7.26 -10.88 -11.42
N ILE A 166 8.37 -10.29 -10.98
CA ILE A 166 8.43 -8.96 -10.38
C ILE A 166 9.23 -8.08 -11.33
N PRO A 167 8.64 -7.01 -11.93
CA PRO A 167 9.40 -6.06 -12.73
C PRO A 167 10.51 -5.41 -11.92
N VAL A 168 11.71 -5.36 -12.49
CA VAL A 168 12.89 -4.79 -11.79
C VAL A 168 13.08 -3.32 -12.11
N LYS A 169 12.74 -2.89 -13.33
CA LYS A 169 12.94 -1.52 -13.83
C LYS A 169 12.29 -0.44 -12.94
N PRO A 170 11.07 -0.61 -12.36
CA PRO A 170 10.46 0.39 -11.49
C PRO A 170 11.04 0.43 -10.06
N LEU A 171 11.69 -0.64 -9.58
CA LEU A 171 12.13 -0.76 -8.19
C LEU A 171 13.07 0.37 -7.73
N PRO A 172 14.00 0.91 -8.55
CA PRO A 172 14.83 2.06 -8.14
C PRO A 172 14.00 3.28 -7.75
N SER A 173 12.89 3.56 -8.46
CA SER A 173 12.00 4.68 -8.12
C SER A 173 11.25 4.46 -6.81
N MET A 174 10.85 3.21 -6.52
CA MET A 174 10.27 2.83 -5.23
C MET A 174 11.29 2.99 -4.09
N MET A 175 12.54 2.57 -4.31
CA MET A 175 13.62 2.74 -3.33
C MET A 175 13.90 4.21 -3.03
N GLU A 176 13.84 5.05 -4.05
CA GLU A 176 13.98 6.50 -3.88
C GLU A 176 12.80 7.10 -3.09
N LEU A 177 11.57 6.65 -3.38
CA LEU A 177 10.39 7.04 -2.59
C LEU A 177 10.56 6.63 -1.12
N MET A 178 10.99 5.40 -0.83
CA MET A 178 11.26 4.94 0.54
C MET A 178 12.30 5.84 1.25
N LYS A 179 13.39 6.21 0.57
CA LYS A 179 14.39 7.15 1.13
C LYS A 179 13.77 8.53 1.41
N LYS A 180 12.95 9.06 0.49
CA LYS A 180 12.25 10.34 0.68
C LYS A 180 11.24 10.27 1.82
N CYS A 181 10.50 9.16 1.98
CA CYS A 181 9.61 8.95 3.11
C CYS A 181 10.37 9.05 4.43
N ARG A 182 11.50 8.35 4.57
CA ARG A 182 12.34 8.39 5.78
C ARG A 182 12.96 9.76 6.07
N ARG A 183 13.41 10.45 5.03
CA ARG A 183 14.22 11.67 5.18
C ARG A 183 13.39 12.93 5.27
N TYR A 184 12.22 12.96 4.62
CA TYR A 184 11.48 14.21 4.43
C TYR A 184 10.00 14.09 4.78
N HIS A 185 9.31 13.01 4.37
CA HIS A 185 7.85 12.98 4.47
C HIS A 185 7.36 12.67 5.88
N LEU A 186 7.90 11.65 6.55
CA LEU A 186 7.44 11.25 7.89
C LEU A 186 7.52 12.38 8.90
N ASN A 187 8.57 13.18 8.84
CA ASN A 187 8.75 14.29 9.77
C ASN A 187 7.77 15.47 9.52
N ARG A 188 6.99 15.44 8.45
CA ARG A 188 5.95 16.45 8.14
C ARG A 188 4.55 16.01 8.60
N ILE A 189 4.39 14.74 8.99
CA ILE A 189 3.10 14.16 9.36
C ILE A 189 2.80 14.47 10.82
N THR A 190 1.68 15.15 11.06
CA THR A 190 1.20 15.56 12.39
C THR A 190 -0.11 14.90 12.77
N VAL A 191 -0.79 14.24 11.82
CA VAL A 191 -2.03 13.51 12.06
C VAL A 191 -1.79 12.21 12.83
N PRO A 192 -2.83 11.58 13.41
CA PRO A 192 -2.71 10.26 14.03
C PRO A 192 -2.15 9.21 13.06
N VAL A 193 -1.24 8.34 13.55
CA VAL A 193 -0.56 7.31 12.76
C VAL A 193 -0.62 5.96 13.46
N LEU A 194 -1.08 4.93 12.73
CA LEU A 194 -0.94 3.53 13.11
C LEU A 194 -0.01 2.83 12.11
N ALA A 195 1.02 2.15 12.60
CA ALA A 195 1.92 1.33 11.80
C ALA A 195 1.83 -0.14 12.24
N LEU A 196 1.34 -1.04 11.37
CA LEU A 196 1.28 -2.47 11.62
C LEU A 196 2.31 -3.21 10.78
N HIS A 197 2.94 -4.24 11.36
CA HIS A 197 3.89 -5.08 10.62
C HIS A 197 3.82 -6.53 11.07
N GLY A 198 4.04 -7.45 10.13
CA GLY A 198 4.15 -8.87 10.45
C GLY A 198 5.52 -9.20 11.03
N GLY A 199 5.57 -9.92 12.16
CA GLY A 199 6.81 -10.34 12.81
C GLY A 199 7.63 -11.35 11.99
N LEU A 200 6.94 -12.11 11.11
CA LEU A 200 7.54 -13.09 10.20
C LEU A 200 7.81 -12.53 8.79
N ASP A 201 7.67 -11.21 8.58
CA ASP A 201 7.95 -10.58 7.29
C ASP A 201 9.41 -10.79 6.87
N ARG A 202 9.62 -11.32 5.66
CA ARG A 202 10.93 -11.56 5.05
C ARG A 202 11.27 -10.63 3.90
N THR A 203 10.38 -9.68 3.62
CA THR A 203 10.52 -8.65 2.58
C THR A 203 10.99 -7.34 3.19
N ALA A 204 10.18 -6.78 4.07
CA ALA A 204 10.48 -5.57 4.83
C ALA A 204 10.76 -5.94 6.29
N LYS A 205 11.67 -5.23 6.91
CA LYS A 205 12.00 -5.48 8.32
C LYS A 205 10.87 -5.00 9.24
N PRO A 206 10.43 -5.82 10.21
CA PRO A 206 9.35 -5.46 11.14
C PRO A 206 9.61 -4.14 11.90
N GLU A 207 10.86 -3.82 12.19
CA GLU A 207 11.26 -2.56 12.84
C GLU A 207 10.88 -1.32 12.00
N SER A 208 10.42 -1.52 10.78
CA SER A 208 9.88 -0.44 9.94
C SER A 208 8.67 0.25 10.59
N ALA A 209 7.82 -0.48 11.32
CA ALA A 209 6.68 0.08 12.03
C ALA A 209 7.12 1.07 13.12
N ASP A 210 8.08 0.68 13.96
CA ASP A 210 8.63 1.55 15.02
C ASP A 210 9.33 2.76 14.42
N LEU A 211 10.04 2.58 13.29
CA LEU A 211 10.73 3.66 12.62
C LEU A 211 9.74 4.70 12.03
N ILE A 212 8.60 4.26 11.49
CA ILE A 212 7.52 5.16 11.02
C ILE A 212 7.04 6.01 12.19
N VAL A 213 6.66 5.38 13.29
CA VAL A 213 6.16 6.05 14.50
C VAL A 213 7.21 7.01 15.08
N LYS A 214 8.47 6.58 15.16
CA LYS A 214 9.58 7.39 15.68
C LYS A 214 9.80 8.67 14.86
N LEU A 215 9.72 8.59 13.54
CA LEU A 215 10.00 9.71 12.63
C LEU A 215 8.81 10.65 12.43
N THR A 216 7.59 10.25 12.79
CA THR A 216 6.38 11.06 12.67
C THR A 216 6.30 12.07 13.82
N ARG A 217 5.77 13.28 13.56
CA ARG A 217 5.65 14.36 14.55
C ARG A 217 4.34 14.33 15.32
N GLY A 218 3.32 13.65 14.84
CA GLY A 218 2.03 13.51 15.51
C GLY A 218 2.17 12.96 16.93
N LYS A 219 1.28 13.37 17.83
CA LYS A 219 1.26 12.91 19.24
C LYS A 219 0.57 11.55 19.37
N ASP A 220 -0.52 11.34 18.64
CA ASP A 220 -1.26 10.07 18.61
C ASP A 220 -0.63 9.16 17.54
N LYS A 221 0.23 8.24 17.98
CA LYS A 221 0.97 7.34 17.12
C LYS A 221 1.24 6.01 17.79
N GLN A 222 1.02 4.93 17.06
CA GLN A 222 1.11 3.57 17.56
C GLN A 222 1.80 2.65 16.55
N SER A 223 2.70 1.79 17.00
CA SER A 223 3.22 0.65 16.25
C SER A 223 2.68 -0.66 16.83
N LEU A 224 2.44 -1.63 15.96
CA LEU A 224 1.96 -2.96 16.33
C LEU A 224 2.64 -4.03 15.47
N ILE A 225 3.26 -5.02 16.13
CA ILE A 225 3.86 -6.17 15.47
C ILE A 225 2.98 -7.40 15.67
N LEU A 226 2.52 -7.97 14.56
CA LEU A 226 1.72 -9.20 14.52
C LEU A 226 2.67 -10.39 14.39
N GLN A 227 2.91 -11.07 15.50
CA GLN A 227 4.01 -12.05 15.64
C GLN A 227 3.89 -13.25 14.68
N ASP A 228 2.66 -13.66 14.32
CA ASP A 228 2.40 -14.86 13.51
C ASP A 228 2.07 -14.51 12.05
N SER A 229 2.25 -13.26 11.64
CA SER A 229 1.97 -12.78 10.27
C SER A 229 3.24 -12.45 9.52
N GLY A 230 3.24 -12.72 8.21
CA GLY A 230 4.28 -12.32 7.26
C GLY A 230 4.01 -10.94 6.63
N HIS A 231 4.53 -10.75 5.39
CA HIS A 231 4.42 -9.46 4.69
C HIS A 231 2.99 -9.05 4.34
N MET A 232 2.15 -10.01 3.93
CA MET A 232 0.77 -9.77 3.51
C MET A 232 -0.19 -9.82 4.70
N VAL A 233 0.04 -8.98 5.70
CA VAL A 233 -0.70 -8.94 6.98
C VAL A 233 -2.22 -8.99 6.81
N LEU A 234 -2.76 -8.30 5.79
CA LEU A 234 -4.21 -8.23 5.51
C LEU A 234 -4.78 -9.49 4.83
N LEU A 235 -3.95 -10.48 4.56
CA LEU A 235 -4.34 -11.76 3.94
C LEU A 235 -3.80 -12.96 4.73
N ASP A 236 -3.18 -12.74 5.89
CA ASP A 236 -2.50 -13.74 6.69
C ASP A 236 -3.32 -14.13 7.94
N LYS A 237 -2.76 -15.00 8.77
CA LYS A 237 -3.38 -15.62 9.95
C LYS A 237 -4.02 -14.61 10.92
N GLN A 238 -3.36 -13.47 11.14
CA GLN A 238 -3.84 -12.44 12.06
C GLN A 238 -4.61 -11.31 11.36
N ARG A 239 -5.11 -11.56 10.13
CA ARG A 239 -5.88 -10.59 9.35
C ARG A 239 -7.02 -9.96 10.14
N ALA A 240 -7.89 -10.78 10.73
CA ALA A 240 -9.06 -10.29 11.46
C ALA A 240 -8.68 -9.36 12.62
N PHE A 241 -7.61 -9.68 13.34
CA PHE A 241 -7.08 -8.83 14.39
C PHE A 241 -6.51 -7.52 13.83
N ALA A 242 -5.77 -7.57 12.70
CA ALA A 242 -5.27 -6.37 12.04
C ALA A 242 -6.41 -5.45 11.58
N GLU A 243 -7.45 -6.00 10.96
CA GLU A 243 -8.66 -5.28 10.53
C GLU A 243 -9.35 -4.61 11.72
N GLN A 244 -9.54 -5.34 12.83
CA GLN A 244 -10.11 -4.79 14.06
C GLN A 244 -9.28 -3.61 14.59
N GLN A 245 -7.96 -3.74 14.69
CA GLN A 245 -7.08 -2.68 15.15
C GLN A 245 -7.10 -1.43 14.26
N ILE A 246 -7.23 -1.62 12.94
CA ILE A 246 -7.37 -0.52 11.99
C ILE A 246 -8.72 0.19 12.17
N VAL A 247 -9.82 -0.56 12.26
CA VAL A 247 -11.17 -0.02 12.48
C VAL A 247 -11.23 0.75 13.80
N GLU A 248 -10.74 0.17 14.90
CA GLU A 248 -10.69 0.81 16.23
C GLU A 248 -9.87 2.11 16.18
N PHE A 249 -8.71 2.10 15.51
CA PHE A 249 -7.88 3.29 15.37
C PHE A 249 -8.58 4.39 14.55
N LEU A 250 -9.26 4.04 13.47
CA LEU A 250 -9.96 5.01 12.62
C LEU A 250 -11.20 5.59 13.33
N ASN A 251 -11.83 4.86 14.24
CA ASN A 251 -13.00 5.30 15.02
C ASN A 251 -12.68 6.28 16.16
N ARG A 252 -11.46 6.32 16.63
CA ARG A 252 -11.01 7.31 17.63
C ARG A 252 -11.06 8.71 17.03
#